data_7a1ad2894c59be32c726a44826aac35f
#
_entry.id   7a1ad2894c59be32c726a44826aac35f
#
_cell.length_a   1.000
_cell.length_b   1.000
_cell.length_c   1.000
_cell.angle_alpha   90.00
_cell.angle_beta   90.00
_cell.angle_gamma   90.00
#
_symmetry.space_group_name_H-M   'P 1'
#
loop_
_entity.id
_entity.type
_entity.pdbx_description
1 polymer ?
#
loop_
_entity_poly.entity_id
_entity_poly.type
_entity_poly.pdbx_seq_one_letter_code
_entity_poly.pdbx_strand_id
1 'polypeptide(L)'
;MTRLRTIAFLAAAGMGAAVTAERWIGSLIASGDGPDPMMKMVVAIDAPIQTVWEAISDIERQPLWMLEMKSVRLLTPGPVRVGTRGEADVRIFLVGVVDLVEVDQYEPPVAFGIRHVGVFAGSGRIRLEALDPRRTLVRWDERLVPPALPNLGQVIQKPILGAIFQADLERLKEMVEARHAEAIGGTGADAG
;
A
#
# COMPACT_ATOMS: atom_id res chain seq x y z
N MET A 1 14.36 26.98 -36.67
CA MET A 1 14.83 25.55 -36.75
C MET A 1 15.82 25.16 -35.62
N THR A 2 16.66 26.08 -35.14
CA THR A 2 17.69 25.78 -34.10
C THR A 2 17.14 25.40 -32.73
N ARG A 3 16.10 26.07 -32.24
CA ARG A 3 15.49 25.78 -30.91
C ARG A 3 14.86 24.39 -30.82
N LEU A 4 14.19 23.92 -31.90
CA LEU A 4 13.59 22.58 -31.92
C LEU A 4 14.66 21.47 -31.88
N ARG A 5 15.77 21.65 -32.58
CA ARG A 5 16.91 20.71 -32.57
C ARG A 5 17.60 20.67 -31.19
N THR A 6 17.72 21.81 -30.52
CA THR A 6 18.30 21.88 -29.17
C THR A 6 17.38 21.19 -28.15
N ILE A 7 16.07 21.39 -28.22
CA ILE A 7 15.09 20.73 -27.34
C ILE A 7 15.12 19.21 -27.58
N ALA A 8 15.12 18.76 -28.84
CA ALA A 8 15.20 17.36 -29.18
C ALA A 8 16.51 16.69 -28.69
N PHE A 9 17.63 17.41 -28.80
CA PHE A 9 18.92 16.92 -28.30
C PHE A 9 18.95 16.82 -26.77
N LEU A 10 18.43 17.82 -26.06
CA LEU A 10 18.33 17.82 -24.59
C LEU A 10 17.38 16.70 -24.09
N ALA A 11 16.26 16.48 -24.79
CA ALA A 11 15.34 15.40 -24.47
C ALA A 11 15.99 14.02 -24.68
N ALA A 12 16.72 13.82 -25.79
CA ALA A 12 17.44 12.57 -26.06
C ALA A 12 18.56 12.32 -25.06
N ALA A 13 19.32 13.35 -24.68
CA ALA A 13 20.38 13.24 -23.67
C ALA A 13 19.77 12.93 -22.28
N GLY A 14 18.65 13.55 -21.91
CA GLY A 14 17.93 13.27 -20.67
C GLY A 14 17.40 11.83 -20.63
N MET A 15 16.85 11.34 -21.73
CA MET A 15 16.37 9.96 -21.84
C MET A 15 17.53 8.95 -21.76
N GLY A 16 18.66 9.22 -22.39
CA GLY A 16 19.85 8.40 -22.27
C GLY A 16 20.39 8.32 -20.84
N ALA A 17 20.41 9.43 -20.12
CA ALA A 17 20.81 9.48 -18.72
C ALA A 17 19.83 8.70 -17.82
N ALA A 18 18.52 8.80 -18.05
CA ALA A 18 17.51 8.06 -17.30
C ALA A 18 17.64 6.54 -17.51
N VAL A 19 17.87 6.09 -18.75
CA VAL A 19 18.07 4.66 -19.05
C VAL A 19 19.37 4.14 -18.41
N THR A 20 20.43 4.95 -18.40
CA THR A 20 21.68 4.57 -17.75
C THR A 20 21.51 4.46 -16.23
N ALA A 21 20.85 5.43 -15.60
CA ALA A 21 20.53 5.41 -14.18
C ALA A 21 19.65 4.20 -13.82
N GLU A 22 18.63 3.91 -14.63
CA GLU A 22 17.76 2.74 -14.47
C GLU A 22 18.53 1.43 -14.41
N ARG A 23 19.44 1.22 -15.37
CA ARG A 23 20.27 0.01 -15.43
C ARG A 23 21.24 -0.07 -14.26
N TRP A 24 21.88 1.04 -13.91
CA TRP A 24 22.81 1.09 -12.80
C TRP A 24 22.12 0.83 -11.45
N ILE A 25 21.00 1.51 -11.18
CA ILE A 25 20.18 1.27 -9.98
C ILE A 25 19.71 -0.19 -9.95
N GLY A 26 19.23 -0.72 -11.08
CA GLY A 26 18.81 -2.12 -11.18
C GLY A 26 19.92 -3.11 -10.83
N SER A 27 21.16 -2.86 -11.27
CA SER A 27 22.30 -3.72 -10.92
C SER A 27 22.64 -3.64 -9.42
N LEU A 28 22.56 -2.46 -8.82
CA LEU A 28 22.79 -2.28 -7.37
C LEU A 28 21.71 -2.96 -6.52
N ILE A 29 20.45 -2.85 -6.92
CA ILE A 29 19.34 -3.55 -6.23
C ILE A 29 19.50 -5.07 -6.33
N ALA A 30 19.90 -5.57 -7.50
CA ALA A 30 20.09 -7.00 -7.73
C ALA A 30 21.29 -7.58 -6.96
N SER A 31 22.36 -6.82 -6.75
CA SER A 31 23.51 -7.23 -5.94
C SER A 31 23.28 -7.09 -4.43
N GLY A 32 22.21 -6.38 -4.01
CA GLY A 32 21.97 -6.07 -2.60
C GLY A 32 22.74 -4.86 -2.07
N ASP A 33 23.54 -4.19 -2.92
CA ASP A 33 24.33 -2.99 -2.56
C ASP A 33 23.55 -1.70 -2.79
N GLY A 34 22.35 -1.81 -3.37
CA GLY A 34 21.49 -0.69 -3.74
C GLY A 34 20.48 -0.30 -2.66
N PRO A 35 19.72 0.77 -2.93
CA PRO A 35 18.64 1.16 -2.04
C PRO A 35 17.56 0.07 -1.98
N ASP A 36 17.11 -0.28 -0.78
CA ASP A 36 15.95 -1.17 -0.57
C ASP A 36 14.68 -0.48 -1.09
N PRO A 37 14.01 -0.99 -2.14
CA PRO A 37 12.80 -0.37 -2.67
C PRO A 37 11.55 -0.61 -1.80
N MET A 38 11.63 -1.49 -0.80
CA MET A 38 10.52 -1.82 0.10
C MET A 38 10.15 -0.63 0.98
N MET A 39 8.89 -0.24 0.95
CA MET A 39 8.29 0.68 1.92
C MET A 39 7.88 -0.12 3.15
N LYS A 40 8.22 0.36 4.33
CA LYS A 40 7.95 -0.32 5.60
C LYS A 40 7.26 0.67 6.53
N MET A 41 6.01 0.40 6.83
CA MET A 41 5.19 1.20 7.73
C MET A 41 4.83 0.38 8.97
N VAL A 42 4.66 1.06 10.09
CA VAL A 42 4.35 0.41 11.35
C VAL A 42 3.50 1.32 12.23
N VAL A 43 2.51 0.74 12.90
CA VAL A 43 1.71 1.41 13.91
C VAL A 43 1.28 0.43 14.99
N ALA A 44 1.17 0.90 16.23
CA ALA A 44 0.52 0.16 17.31
C ALA A 44 -0.89 0.74 17.51
N ILE A 45 -1.89 -0.14 17.53
CA ILE A 45 -3.32 0.20 17.65
C ILE A 45 -3.82 -0.35 18.99
N ASP A 46 -4.47 0.49 19.79
CA ASP A 46 -5.05 0.11 21.08
C ASP A 46 -6.44 -0.55 20.88
N ALA A 47 -6.38 -1.74 20.27
CA ALA A 47 -7.52 -2.61 20.03
C ALA A 47 -7.06 -4.09 19.91
N PRO A 48 -7.97 -5.06 20.19
CA PRO A 48 -7.70 -6.47 20.00
C PRO A 48 -7.38 -6.81 18.54
N ILE A 49 -6.51 -7.80 18.32
CA ILE A 49 -6.08 -8.21 16.98
C ILE A 49 -7.25 -8.54 16.04
N GLN A 50 -8.33 -9.12 16.57
CA GLN A 50 -9.53 -9.44 15.79
C GLN A 50 -10.21 -8.18 15.25
N THR A 51 -10.33 -7.13 16.08
CA THR A 51 -10.94 -5.85 15.68
C THR A 51 -10.11 -5.17 14.58
N VAL A 52 -8.78 -5.20 14.70
CA VAL A 52 -7.87 -4.65 13.69
C VAL A 52 -7.94 -5.46 12.40
N TRP A 53 -7.98 -6.79 12.51
CA TRP A 53 -8.11 -7.68 11.36
C TRP A 53 -9.37 -7.41 10.54
N GLU A 54 -10.52 -7.28 11.20
CA GLU A 54 -11.80 -6.98 10.55
C GLU A 54 -11.75 -5.68 9.73
N ALA A 55 -11.07 -4.66 10.24
CA ALA A 55 -10.91 -3.40 9.52
C ALA A 55 -9.98 -3.51 8.30
N ILE A 56 -8.93 -4.33 8.37
CA ILE A 56 -7.95 -4.51 7.28
C ILE A 56 -8.49 -5.44 6.20
N SER A 57 -9.13 -6.55 6.59
CA SER A 57 -9.60 -7.58 5.67
C SER A 57 -10.87 -7.23 4.91
N ASP A 58 -11.60 -6.21 5.35
CA ASP A 58 -12.74 -5.63 4.62
C ASP A 58 -12.24 -4.72 3.48
N ILE A 59 -11.89 -5.36 2.36
CA ILE A 59 -11.24 -4.69 1.21
C ILE A 59 -12.10 -3.56 0.67
N GLU A 60 -13.43 -3.72 0.60
CA GLU A 60 -14.32 -2.71 0.03
C GLU A 60 -14.43 -1.46 0.92
N ARG A 61 -14.05 -1.58 2.20
CA ARG A 61 -14.01 -0.46 3.15
C ARG A 61 -12.61 0.13 3.36
N GLN A 62 -11.58 -0.37 2.71
CA GLN A 62 -10.24 0.21 2.75
C GLN A 62 -10.19 1.71 2.36
N PRO A 63 -11.04 2.22 1.42
CA PRO A 63 -11.10 3.67 1.15
C PRO A 63 -11.47 4.55 2.35
N LEU A 64 -11.96 3.99 3.45
CA LEU A 64 -12.24 4.76 4.67
C LEU A 64 -10.96 5.21 5.39
N TRP A 65 -9.85 4.50 5.20
CA TRP A 65 -8.58 4.81 5.84
C TRP A 65 -7.42 4.99 4.85
N MET A 66 -7.51 4.49 3.62
CA MET A 66 -6.57 4.74 2.51
C MET A 66 -7.13 5.87 1.64
N LEU A 67 -6.68 7.12 1.87
CA LEU A 67 -7.30 8.28 1.21
C LEU A 67 -7.00 8.42 -0.28
N GLU A 68 -5.88 7.88 -0.74
CA GLU A 68 -5.57 7.81 -2.17
C GLU A 68 -6.48 6.82 -2.90
N MET A 69 -7.04 5.83 -2.22
CA MET A 69 -7.98 4.85 -2.74
C MET A 69 -9.39 5.43 -2.75
N LYS A 70 -9.96 5.68 -3.91
CA LYS A 70 -11.30 6.28 -4.07
C LYS A 70 -12.42 5.24 -3.98
N SER A 71 -12.17 4.06 -4.52
CA SER A 71 -13.09 2.92 -4.42
C SER A 71 -12.33 1.61 -4.66
N VAL A 72 -12.89 0.54 -4.13
CA VAL A 72 -12.49 -0.82 -4.46
C VAL A 72 -13.72 -1.59 -4.88
N ARG A 73 -13.59 -2.38 -5.94
CA ARG A 73 -14.63 -3.28 -6.43
C ARG A 73 -14.09 -4.68 -6.51
N LEU A 74 -14.69 -5.62 -5.80
CA LEU A 74 -14.34 -7.03 -5.90
C LEU A 74 -14.85 -7.59 -7.23
N LEU A 75 -13.97 -8.30 -7.95
CA LEU A 75 -14.26 -8.99 -9.21
C LEU A 75 -14.59 -10.46 -8.99
N THR A 76 -14.10 -11.03 -7.90
CA THR A 76 -14.34 -12.42 -7.52
C THR A 76 -15.51 -12.47 -6.54
N PRO A 77 -16.62 -13.16 -6.85
CA PRO A 77 -17.77 -13.23 -5.95
C PRO A 77 -17.47 -14.09 -4.71
N GLY A 78 -18.21 -13.79 -3.64
CA GLY A 78 -18.13 -14.53 -2.37
C GLY A 78 -17.14 -13.93 -1.37
N PRO A 79 -16.89 -14.61 -0.26
CA PRO A 79 -16.01 -14.10 0.80
C PRO A 79 -14.56 -13.98 0.31
N VAL A 80 -13.84 -13.01 0.89
CA VAL A 80 -12.41 -12.79 0.60
C VAL A 80 -11.59 -14.03 0.98
N ARG A 81 -10.71 -14.43 0.07
CA ARG A 81 -9.80 -15.57 0.21
C ARG A 81 -8.62 -15.40 -0.75
N VAL A 82 -7.62 -16.26 -0.65
CA VAL A 82 -6.55 -16.33 -1.64
C VAL A 82 -7.15 -16.55 -3.05
N GLY A 83 -6.69 -15.78 -4.02
CA GLY A 83 -7.22 -15.72 -5.38
C GLY A 83 -8.39 -14.75 -5.58
N THR A 84 -8.89 -14.07 -4.53
CA THR A 84 -9.84 -12.97 -4.69
C THR A 84 -9.19 -11.82 -5.45
N ARG A 85 -9.85 -11.34 -6.50
CA ARG A 85 -9.41 -10.20 -7.31
C ARG A 85 -10.28 -8.99 -7.08
N GLY A 86 -9.66 -7.82 -7.14
CA GLY A 86 -10.32 -6.54 -7.05
C GLY A 86 -9.68 -5.49 -7.95
N GLU A 87 -10.46 -4.48 -8.29
CA GLU A 87 -10.00 -3.24 -8.92
C GLU A 87 -10.03 -2.12 -7.89
N ALA A 88 -8.92 -1.41 -7.75
CA ALA A 88 -8.80 -0.23 -6.91
C ALA A 88 -8.64 1.02 -7.79
N ASP A 89 -9.55 1.99 -7.66
CA ASP A 89 -9.37 3.34 -8.23
C ASP A 89 -8.53 4.15 -7.24
N VAL A 90 -7.28 4.38 -7.61
CA VAL A 90 -6.28 5.06 -6.77
C VAL A 90 -5.95 6.42 -7.39
N ARG A 91 -5.89 7.47 -6.56
CA ARG A 91 -5.52 8.82 -6.98
C ARG A 91 -4.46 9.39 -6.06
N ILE A 92 -3.28 9.62 -6.63
CA ILE A 92 -2.18 10.29 -5.95
C ILE A 92 -1.90 11.60 -6.67
N PHE A 93 -2.14 12.72 -5.99
CA PHE A 93 -2.11 14.07 -6.57
C PHE A 93 -3.06 14.17 -7.78
N LEU A 94 -2.50 14.46 -8.97
CA LEU A 94 -3.26 14.60 -10.22
C LEU A 94 -3.29 13.32 -11.08
N VAL A 95 -2.65 12.25 -10.60
CA VAL A 95 -2.57 10.98 -11.34
C VAL A 95 -3.59 10.00 -10.77
N GLY A 96 -4.52 9.55 -11.62
CA GLY A 96 -5.46 8.48 -11.31
C GLY A 96 -5.05 7.19 -12.04
N VAL A 97 -5.15 6.07 -11.34
CA VAL A 97 -4.86 4.73 -11.88
C VAL A 97 -5.89 3.76 -11.35
N VAL A 98 -6.44 2.92 -12.24
CA VAL A 98 -7.17 1.74 -11.82
C VAL A 98 -6.19 0.59 -11.78
N ASP A 99 -5.89 0.10 -10.59
CA ASP A 99 -4.97 -1.02 -10.40
C ASP A 99 -5.73 -2.31 -10.11
N LEU A 100 -5.25 -3.40 -10.68
CA LEU A 100 -5.80 -4.73 -10.47
C LEU A 100 -4.94 -5.45 -9.43
N VAL A 101 -5.60 -5.95 -8.39
CA VAL A 101 -4.95 -6.66 -7.30
C VAL A 101 -5.53 -8.05 -7.11
N GLU A 102 -4.71 -8.97 -6.60
CA GLU A 102 -5.11 -10.32 -6.25
C GLU A 102 -4.64 -10.64 -4.83
N VAL A 103 -5.54 -11.11 -3.98
CA VAL A 103 -5.19 -11.60 -2.64
C VAL A 103 -4.35 -12.86 -2.79
N ASP A 104 -3.14 -12.87 -2.30
CA ASP A 104 -2.22 -14.00 -2.36
C ASP A 104 -1.80 -14.53 -0.98
N GLN A 105 -2.19 -13.82 0.10
CA GLN A 105 -2.08 -14.29 1.48
C GLN A 105 -3.32 -13.90 2.26
N TYR A 106 -3.94 -14.85 2.97
CA TYR A 106 -5.12 -14.64 3.81
C TYR A 106 -5.10 -15.58 4.99
N GLU A 107 -4.58 -15.11 6.12
CA GLU A 107 -4.35 -15.87 7.35
C GLU A 107 -4.96 -15.12 8.55
N PRO A 108 -6.29 -15.23 8.78
CA PRO A 108 -6.94 -14.57 9.91
C PRO A 108 -6.41 -15.04 11.26
N PRO A 109 -6.20 -14.15 12.22
CA PRO A 109 -6.22 -12.70 12.13
C PRO A 109 -4.81 -12.10 11.99
N VAL A 110 -3.82 -12.79 11.41
CA VAL A 110 -2.40 -12.46 11.55
C VAL A 110 -1.74 -11.94 10.27
N ALA A 111 -2.25 -12.32 9.07
CA ALA A 111 -1.59 -11.88 7.83
C ALA A 111 -2.56 -11.71 6.67
N PHE A 112 -2.44 -10.56 5.99
CA PHE A 112 -3.16 -10.21 4.77
C PHE A 112 -2.16 -9.76 3.71
N GLY A 113 -2.25 -10.31 2.50
CA GLY A 113 -1.36 -9.95 1.42
C GLY A 113 -2.04 -9.85 0.08
N ILE A 114 -1.56 -8.91 -0.72
CA ILE A 114 -1.97 -8.71 -2.10
C ILE A 114 -0.78 -8.72 -3.03
N ARG A 115 -1.04 -9.07 -4.28
CA ARG A 115 -0.15 -8.90 -5.41
C ARG A 115 -0.77 -7.93 -6.41
N HIS A 116 0.00 -6.95 -6.86
CA HIS A 116 -0.38 -6.08 -7.95
C HIS A 116 -0.22 -6.82 -9.29
N VAL A 117 -1.29 -6.92 -10.04
CA VAL A 117 -1.36 -7.63 -11.33
C VAL A 117 -1.87 -6.73 -12.47
N GLY A 118 -2.03 -5.43 -12.18
CA GLY A 118 -2.51 -4.39 -13.09
C GLY A 118 -1.40 -3.56 -13.71
N VAL A 119 -1.52 -2.24 -13.59
CA VAL A 119 -0.55 -1.26 -14.13
C VAL A 119 0.77 -1.32 -13.37
N PHE A 120 0.72 -1.50 -12.06
CA PHE A 120 1.89 -1.74 -11.23
C PHE A 120 2.15 -3.24 -11.10
N ALA A 121 3.41 -3.59 -10.84
CA ALA A 121 3.79 -4.89 -10.31
C ALA A 121 4.24 -4.74 -8.86
N GLY A 122 4.27 -5.83 -8.10
CA GLY A 122 4.71 -5.81 -6.72
C GLY A 122 3.74 -6.48 -5.76
N SER A 123 3.85 -6.15 -4.49
CA SER A 123 3.03 -6.79 -3.45
C SER A 123 2.96 -5.96 -2.18
N GLY A 124 1.81 -5.99 -1.53
CA GLY A 124 1.57 -5.49 -0.18
C GLY A 124 1.42 -6.63 0.81
N ARG A 125 2.00 -6.49 2.00
CA ARG A 125 1.93 -7.46 3.09
C ARG A 125 1.67 -6.77 4.39
N ILE A 126 0.53 -7.07 5.00
CA ILE A 126 0.19 -6.58 6.34
C ILE A 126 0.27 -7.76 7.31
N ARG A 127 1.02 -7.58 8.39
CA ARG A 127 1.13 -8.55 9.48
C ARG A 127 0.68 -7.92 10.78
N LEU A 128 -0.08 -8.69 11.53
CA LEU A 128 -0.62 -8.30 12.84
C LEU A 128 0.04 -9.16 13.92
N GLU A 129 0.42 -8.51 15.00
CA GLU A 129 0.99 -9.13 16.19
C GLU A 129 0.27 -8.58 17.43
N ALA A 130 -0.37 -9.46 18.21
CA ALA A 130 -0.97 -9.08 19.48
C ALA A 130 0.15 -8.79 20.49
N LEU A 131 0.31 -7.53 20.90
CA LEU A 131 1.25 -7.14 21.96
C LEU A 131 0.69 -7.51 23.34
N ASP A 132 -0.61 -7.36 23.49
CA ASP A 132 -1.42 -7.77 24.63
C ASP A 132 -2.89 -7.94 24.19
N PRO A 133 -3.86 -8.35 25.07
CA PRO A 133 -5.25 -8.57 24.69
C PRO A 133 -5.98 -7.35 24.13
N ARG A 134 -5.47 -6.14 24.31
CA ARG A 134 -6.08 -4.88 23.91
C ARG A 134 -5.19 -4.04 22.98
N ARG A 135 -4.06 -4.59 22.53
CA ARG A 135 -3.12 -3.82 21.73
C ARG A 135 -2.49 -4.68 20.65
N THR A 136 -2.49 -4.17 19.43
CA THR A 136 -2.00 -4.86 18.23
C THR A 136 -0.95 -4.04 17.53
N LEU A 137 0.16 -4.65 17.16
CA LEU A 137 1.16 -4.07 16.26
C LEU A 137 0.82 -4.44 14.82
N VAL A 138 0.72 -3.45 13.97
CA VAL A 138 0.52 -3.58 12.52
C VAL A 138 1.82 -3.25 11.82
N ARG A 139 2.29 -4.16 10.97
CA ARG A 139 3.43 -3.95 10.07
C ARG A 139 2.95 -4.09 8.64
N TRP A 140 3.20 -3.08 7.82
CA TRP A 140 2.88 -3.10 6.40
C TRP A 140 4.15 -2.93 5.58
N ASP A 141 4.49 -3.96 4.81
CA ASP A 141 5.55 -3.96 3.81
C ASP A 141 4.92 -3.82 2.43
N GLU A 142 5.30 -2.78 1.68
CA GLU A 142 4.74 -2.50 0.35
C GLU A 142 5.85 -2.30 -0.67
N ARG A 143 5.71 -2.95 -1.80
CA ARG A 143 6.56 -2.77 -2.98
C ARG A 143 5.71 -2.50 -4.19
N LEU A 144 5.87 -1.32 -4.79
CA LEU A 144 5.23 -0.94 -6.04
C LEU A 144 6.29 -0.71 -7.12
N VAL A 145 6.17 -1.45 -8.21
CA VAL A 145 7.06 -1.38 -9.37
C VAL A 145 6.31 -0.67 -10.49
N PRO A 146 6.67 0.57 -10.84
CA PRO A 146 6.01 1.29 -11.92
C PRO A 146 6.36 0.69 -13.29
N PRO A 147 5.48 0.83 -14.30
CA PRO A 147 5.70 0.24 -15.63
C PRO A 147 6.84 0.89 -16.41
N ALA A 148 7.20 2.13 -16.09
CA ALA A 148 8.31 2.85 -16.70
C ALA A 148 9.43 3.08 -15.68
N LEU A 149 10.68 2.80 -16.09
CA LEU A 149 11.87 2.91 -15.24
C LEU A 149 11.67 2.18 -13.89
N PRO A 150 11.43 0.86 -13.91
CA PRO A 150 10.98 0.12 -12.74
C PRO A 150 11.91 0.21 -11.53
N ASN A 151 13.23 0.25 -11.74
CA ASN A 151 14.20 0.34 -10.65
C ASN A 151 14.33 1.77 -10.11
N LEU A 152 14.56 2.73 -11.01
CA LEU A 152 14.67 4.13 -10.65
C LEU A 152 13.35 4.68 -10.09
N GLY A 153 12.24 4.30 -10.70
CA GLY A 153 10.90 4.72 -10.28
C GLY A 153 10.55 4.25 -8.86
N GLN A 154 10.88 3.00 -8.49
CA GLN A 154 10.72 2.50 -7.12
C GLN A 154 11.48 3.35 -6.10
N VAL A 155 12.71 3.74 -6.42
CA VAL A 155 13.55 4.56 -5.52
C VAL A 155 13.00 5.98 -5.36
N ILE A 156 12.58 6.60 -6.47
CA ILE A 156 12.05 7.97 -6.46
C ILE A 156 10.70 8.05 -5.74
N GLN A 157 9.79 7.12 -5.98
CA GLN A 157 8.45 7.14 -5.39
C GLN A 157 8.42 6.74 -3.91
N LYS A 158 9.40 5.95 -3.45
CA LYS A 158 9.43 5.40 -2.08
C LYS A 158 9.20 6.43 -0.97
N PRO A 159 9.91 7.57 -0.89
CA PRO A 159 9.70 8.52 0.20
C PRO A 159 8.31 9.15 0.18
N ILE A 160 7.72 9.34 -0.99
CA ILE A 160 6.40 9.95 -1.15
C ILE A 160 5.31 8.94 -0.78
N LEU A 161 5.32 7.76 -1.40
CA LEU A 161 4.31 6.73 -1.14
C LEU A 161 4.43 6.16 0.26
N GLY A 162 5.65 6.00 0.78
CA GLY A 162 5.87 5.54 2.15
C GLY A 162 5.28 6.51 3.19
N ALA A 163 5.37 7.83 2.95
CA ALA A 163 4.73 8.82 3.82
C ALA A 163 3.19 8.78 3.73
N ILE A 164 2.63 8.57 2.53
CA ILE A 164 1.18 8.42 2.32
C ILE A 164 0.67 7.18 3.07
N PHE A 165 1.28 6.02 2.85
CA PHE A 165 0.87 4.75 3.47
C PHE A 165 1.07 4.73 4.99
N GLN A 166 2.09 5.44 5.50
CA GLN A 166 2.22 5.62 6.95
C GLN A 166 1.06 6.46 7.50
N ALA A 167 0.66 7.53 6.80
CA ALA A 167 -0.49 8.34 7.20
C ALA A 167 -1.81 7.55 7.13
N ASP A 168 -1.94 6.61 6.20
CA ASP A 168 -3.10 5.72 6.11
C ASP A 168 -3.16 4.75 7.30
N LEU A 169 -2.02 4.20 7.73
CA LEU A 169 -1.98 3.40 8.96
C LEU A 169 -2.37 4.20 10.21
N GLU A 170 -1.99 5.49 10.29
CA GLU A 170 -2.42 6.34 11.40
C GLU A 170 -3.95 6.58 11.37
N ARG A 171 -4.55 6.73 10.19
CA ARG A 171 -6.01 6.82 10.06
C ARG A 171 -6.71 5.51 10.40
N LEU A 172 -6.14 4.37 9.97
CA LEU A 172 -6.64 3.06 10.38
C LEU A 172 -6.67 2.96 11.92
N LYS A 173 -5.58 3.37 12.57
CA LYS A 173 -5.47 3.43 14.03
C LYS A 173 -6.60 4.25 14.63
N GLU A 174 -6.74 5.52 14.23
CA GLU A 174 -7.78 6.42 14.73
C GLU A 174 -9.18 5.83 14.55
N MET A 175 -9.47 5.28 13.38
CA MET A 175 -10.76 4.68 13.04
C MET A 175 -11.08 3.45 13.90
N VAL A 176 -10.10 2.57 14.10
CA VAL A 176 -10.28 1.33 14.86
C VAL A 176 -10.42 1.62 16.34
N GLU A 177 -9.58 2.51 16.90
CA GLU A 177 -9.62 2.88 18.31
C GLU A 177 -10.93 3.58 18.68
N ALA A 178 -11.44 4.50 17.82
CA ALA A 178 -12.71 5.14 18.03
C ALA A 178 -13.88 4.13 18.06
N ARG A 179 -13.94 3.21 17.10
CA ARG A 179 -14.97 2.16 17.06
C ARG A 179 -14.89 1.24 18.27
N HIS A 180 -13.69 0.88 18.68
CA HIS A 180 -13.47 0.01 19.83
C HIS A 180 -13.93 0.69 21.13
N ALA A 181 -13.64 1.97 21.31
CA ALA A 181 -14.09 2.75 22.46
C ALA A 181 -15.63 2.88 22.52
N GLU A 182 -16.30 3.12 21.39
CA GLU A 182 -17.76 3.17 21.29
C GLU A 182 -18.40 1.82 21.68
N ALA A 183 -17.84 0.70 21.20
CA ALA A 183 -18.32 -0.63 21.51
C ALA A 183 -18.25 -0.96 23.02
N ILE A 184 -17.18 -0.54 23.69
CA ILE A 184 -17.02 -0.73 25.14
C ILE A 184 -17.95 0.20 25.93
N GLY A 185 -18.07 1.47 25.52
CA GLY A 185 -18.92 2.45 26.18
C GLY A 185 -20.41 2.12 26.07
N GLY A 186 -20.87 1.59 24.94
CA GLY A 186 -22.26 1.18 24.71
C GLY A 186 -22.71 -0.01 25.54
N THR A 187 -21.80 -0.94 25.87
CA THR A 187 -22.13 -2.12 26.69
C THR A 187 -22.33 -1.79 28.17
N GLY A 188 -21.85 -0.64 28.64
CA GLY A 188 -22.01 -0.19 30.03
C GLY A 188 -23.32 0.58 30.33
N ALA A 189 -24.04 1.02 29.29
CA ALA A 189 -25.25 1.81 29.45
C ALA A 189 -26.56 0.98 29.64
N ASP A 190 -26.53 -0.30 29.22
CA ASP A 190 -27.69 -1.20 29.30
C ASP A 190 -27.73 -2.08 30.59
N ALA A 191 -26.79 -1.89 31.50
CA ALA A 191 -26.64 -2.70 32.73
C ALA A 191 -27.00 -1.90 34.02
N GLY A 192 -27.76 -0.77 33.91
CA GLY A 192 -28.16 0.07 35.03
C GLY A 192 -29.67 0.02 35.32
#